data_578495b6e1836b157254633d0547bde4
#
_entry.id   578495b6e1836b157254633d0547bde4
#
_cell.length_a   1.000
_cell.length_b   1.000
_cell.length_c   1.000
_cell.angle_alpha   90.00
_cell.angle_beta   90.00
_cell.angle_gamma   90.00
#
_symmetry.space_group_name_H-M   'P 1'
#
loop_
_entity.id
_entity.type
_entity.pdbx_description
1 polymer ?
#
loop_
_entity_poly.entity_id
_entity_poly.type
_entity_poly.pdbx_seq_one_letter_code
_entity_poly.pdbx_strand_id
1 'polypeptide(L)'
;MSIYYFDNAATTQLDEAVLEEILPYLKNEYGNPSSIYSIGRSAKALLENSRDKIAALLNCKPSEIYFTSGGSESDNSAIFGISAACGKNGIVTSTIEHPAVLSSCLLYTSPSPRDA
;
A
#
# COMPACT_ATOMS: atom_id res chain seq x y z
N MET A 1 -34.95 -1.86 -9.62
CA MET A 1 -34.23 -2.89 -10.39
C MET A 1 -33.04 -3.31 -9.51
N SER A 2 -32.96 -4.57 -9.10
CA SER A 2 -31.84 -5.07 -8.28
C SER A 2 -30.65 -5.29 -9.19
N ILE A 3 -29.50 -4.71 -8.84
CA ILE A 3 -28.24 -4.93 -9.54
C ILE A 3 -27.49 -6.04 -8.79
N TYR A 4 -27.10 -7.08 -9.51
CA TYR A 4 -26.22 -8.14 -8.97
C TYR A 4 -24.82 -7.88 -9.48
N TYR A 5 -23.89 -7.58 -8.55
CA TYR A 5 -22.52 -7.27 -8.87
C TYR A 5 -21.63 -8.51 -8.60
N PHE A 6 -20.93 -9.00 -9.63
CA PHE A 6 -20.11 -10.21 -9.57
C PHE A 6 -18.63 -9.96 -9.82
N ASP A 7 -18.21 -8.71 -10.06
CA ASP A 7 -16.82 -8.36 -10.32
C ASP A 7 -16.10 -7.84 -9.06
N ASN A 8 -16.15 -8.63 -8.01
CA ASN A 8 -15.50 -8.26 -6.73
C ASN A 8 -13.97 -8.26 -6.80
N ALA A 9 -13.38 -8.79 -7.87
CA ALA A 9 -11.96 -8.67 -8.12
C ALA A 9 -11.54 -7.24 -8.54
N ALA A 10 -12.44 -6.51 -9.21
CA ALA A 10 -12.18 -5.13 -9.59
C ALA A 10 -12.39 -4.17 -8.41
N THR A 11 -13.50 -4.31 -7.68
CA THR A 11 -13.82 -3.48 -6.52
C THR A 11 -14.87 -4.14 -5.62
N THR A 12 -14.97 -3.70 -4.39
CA THR A 12 -16.01 -4.14 -3.44
C THR A 12 -16.71 -2.94 -2.83
N GLN A 13 -17.95 -3.14 -2.40
CA GLN A 13 -18.64 -2.15 -1.59
C GLN A 13 -17.92 -1.98 -0.26
N LEU A 14 -17.82 -0.74 0.23
CA LEU A 14 -17.31 -0.46 1.56
C LEU A 14 -18.29 -1.02 2.61
N ASP A 15 -17.76 -1.73 3.58
CA ASP A 15 -18.54 -2.23 4.71
C ASP A 15 -19.04 -1.05 5.57
N GLU A 16 -20.30 -1.11 6.00
CA GLU A 16 -20.95 -0.02 6.76
C GLU A 16 -20.24 0.21 8.10
N ALA A 17 -19.83 -0.85 8.79
CA ALA A 17 -19.12 -0.71 10.07
C ALA A 17 -17.75 -0.07 9.88
N VAL A 18 -17.08 -0.33 8.74
CA VAL A 18 -15.82 0.34 8.38
C VAL A 18 -16.06 1.81 8.08
N LEU A 19 -17.13 2.15 7.35
CA LEU A 19 -17.48 3.55 7.06
C LEU A 19 -17.75 4.33 8.36
N GLU A 20 -18.55 3.77 9.26
CA GLU A 20 -18.85 4.38 10.56
C GLU A 20 -17.59 4.63 11.39
N GLU A 21 -16.64 3.68 11.39
CA GLU A 21 -15.37 3.80 12.11
C GLU A 21 -14.46 4.89 11.53
N ILE A 22 -14.34 5.01 10.21
CA ILE A 22 -13.41 5.98 9.59
C ILE A 22 -13.99 7.40 9.48
N LEU A 23 -15.30 7.56 9.46
CA LEU A 23 -15.98 8.84 9.22
C LEU A 23 -15.59 9.94 10.23
N PRO A 24 -15.49 9.68 11.55
CA PRO A 24 -15.02 10.67 12.52
C PRO A 24 -13.62 11.19 12.22
N TYR A 25 -12.72 10.31 11.79
CA TYR A 25 -11.34 10.67 11.46
C TYR A 25 -11.27 11.53 10.19
N LEU A 26 -12.03 11.19 9.15
CA LEU A 26 -12.12 12.00 7.94
C LEU A 26 -12.64 13.41 8.19
N LYS A 27 -13.51 13.59 9.19
CA LYS A 27 -14.09 14.90 9.54
C LYS A 27 -13.23 15.74 10.47
N ASN A 28 -12.55 15.11 11.43
CA ASN A 28 -11.97 15.80 12.58
C ASN A 28 -10.44 15.69 12.67
N GLU A 29 -9.85 14.64 12.11
CA GLU A 29 -8.41 14.35 12.23
C GLU A 29 -7.65 14.68 10.93
N TYR A 30 -7.65 15.96 10.57
CA TYR A 30 -6.98 16.45 9.35
C TYR A 30 -5.51 16.82 9.55
N GLY A 31 -4.93 16.52 10.72
CA GLY A 31 -3.56 16.87 11.06
C GLY A 31 -2.51 16.07 10.29
N ASN A 32 -1.43 16.75 9.93
CA ASN A 32 -0.28 16.05 9.35
C ASN A 32 0.45 15.26 10.46
N PRO A 33 0.59 13.92 10.34
CA PRO A 33 1.27 13.08 11.33
C PRO A 33 2.73 13.47 11.62
N SER A 34 3.37 14.20 10.71
CA SER A 34 4.75 14.70 10.90
C SER A 34 4.83 15.98 11.71
N SER A 35 3.70 16.62 12.03
CA SER A 35 3.68 17.87 12.79
C SER A 35 3.83 17.63 14.29
N ILE A 36 4.52 18.56 14.97
CA ILE A 36 4.84 18.45 16.41
C ILE A 36 3.70 18.91 17.35
N TYR A 37 2.71 19.61 16.83
CA TYR A 37 1.58 20.12 17.61
C TYR A 37 0.45 19.09 17.79
N SER A 38 -0.55 19.39 18.63
CA SER A 38 -1.54 18.42 19.11
C SER A 38 -2.29 17.66 18.01
N ILE A 39 -2.79 18.37 16.98
CA ILE A 39 -3.55 17.76 15.87
C ILE A 39 -2.66 16.77 15.08
N GLY A 40 -1.37 17.10 14.86
CA GLY A 40 -0.44 16.17 14.21
C GLY A 40 -0.12 14.96 15.07
N ARG A 41 0.02 15.14 16.39
CA ARG A 41 0.23 14.02 17.33
C ARG A 41 -0.97 13.06 17.37
N SER A 42 -2.20 13.59 17.33
CA SER A 42 -3.42 12.78 17.26
C SER A 42 -3.43 11.90 16.00
N ALA A 43 -3.21 12.52 14.84
CA ALA A 43 -3.13 11.79 13.56
C ALA A 43 -2.00 10.74 13.55
N LYS A 44 -0.84 11.05 14.13
CA LYS A 44 0.27 10.12 14.26
C LYS A 44 -0.09 8.93 15.16
N ALA A 45 -0.71 9.17 16.30
CA ALA A 45 -1.13 8.11 17.20
C ALA A 45 -2.12 7.15 16.53
N LEU A 46 -3.08 7.68 15.76
CA LEU A 46 -4.01 6.87 14.98
C LEU A 46 -3.29 5.98 13.96
N LEU A 47 -2.35 6.55 13.21
CA LEU A 47 -1.56 5.83 12.21
C LEU A 47 -0.73 4.70 12.85
N GLU A 48 -0.05 4.97 13.96
CA GLU A 48 0.77 3.96 14.65
C GLU A 48 -0.12 2.86 15.29
N ASN A 49 -1.25 3.20 15.89
CA ASN A 49 -2.21 2.20 16.39
C ASN A 49 -2.74 1.29 15.28
N SER A 50 -3.00 1.84 14.10
CA SER A 50 -3.42 1.06 12.93
C SER A 50 -2.31 0.13 12.45
N ARG A 51 -1.07 0.61 12.44
CA ARG A 51 0.13 -0.17 12.12
C ARG A 51 0.30 -1.36 13.08
N ASP A 52 0.19 -1.12 14.38
CA ASP A 52 0.31 -2.14 15.42
C ASP A 52 -0.75 -3.25 15.24
N LYS A 53 -2.02 -2.85 14.98
CA LYS A 53 -3.11 -3.80 14.74
C LYS A 53 -2.85 -4.68 13.51
N ILE A 54 -2.42 -4.08 12.40
CA ILE A 54 -2.10 -4.82 11.16
C ILE A 54 -0.92 -5.75 11.39
N ALA A 55 0.14 -5.28 12.04
CA ALA A 55 1.31 -6.09 12.36
C ALA A 55 0.95 -7.31 13.23
N ALA A 56 0.09 -7.13 14.23
CA ALA A 56 -0.40 -8.22 15.06
C ALA A 56 -1.20 -9.26 14.24
N LEU A 57 -2.07 -8.82 13.33
CA LEU A 57 -2.84 -9.71 12.45
C LEU A 57 -1.95 -10.50 11.49
N LEU A 58 -0.87 -9.89 10.99
CA LEU A 58 0.07 -10.52 10.06
C LEU A 58 1.20 -11.27 10.79
N ASN A 59 1.22 -11.25 12.13
CA ASN A 59 2.28 -11.84 12.95
C ASN A 59 3.67 -11.34 12.58
N CYS A 60 3.81 -10.03 12.39
CA CYS A 60 5.07 -9.35 12.08
C CYS A 60 5.31 -8.15 13.00
N LYS A 61 6.45 -7.48 12.85
CA LYS A 61 6.76 -6.27 13.62
C LYS A 61 6.09 -5.04 12.99
N PRO A 62 5.66 -4.04 13.78
CA PRO A 62 5.13 -2.78 13.25
C PRO A 62 6.09 -2.08 12.26
N SER A 63 7.39 -2.19 12.46
CA SER A 63 8.42 -1.64 11.57
C SER A 63 8.48 -2.32 10.19
N GLU A 64 7.80 -3.46 10.00
CA GLU A 64 7.71 -4.18 8.73
C GLU A 64 6.44 -3.80 7.93
N ILE A 65 5.58 -2.95 8.51
CA ILE A 65 4.37 -2.45 7.83
C ILE A 65 4.63 -1.08 7.22
N TYR A 66 4.37 -0.95 5.95
CA TYR A 66 4.48 0.31 5.19
C TYR A 66 3.14 0.64 4.55
N PHE A 67 2.60 1.82 4.84
CA PHE A 67 1.41 2.34 4.18
C PHE A 67 1.81 3.04 2.88
N THR A 68 1.09 2.73 1.81
CA THR A 68 1.29 3.29 0.47
C THR A 68 -0.02 3.89 -0.03
N SER A 69 0.03 4.65 -1.10
CA SER A 69 -1.16 5.23 -1.74
C SER A 69 -2.04 4.20 -2.47
N GLY A 70 -1.52 2.99 -2.71
CA GLY A 70 -2.26 1.93 -3.38
C GLY A 70 -1.36 0.78 -3.84
N GLY A 71 -1.97 -0.24 -4.44
CA GLY A 71 -1.29 -1.47 -4.87
C GLY A 71 -0.12 -1.23 -5.82
N SER A 72 -0.27 -0.33 -6.79
CA SER A 72 0.82 -0.03 -7.73
C SER A 72 2.07 0.52 -7.05
N GLU A 73 1.93 1.37 -6.03
CA GLU A 73 3.07 1.85 -5.26
C GLU A 73 3.67 0.72 -4.41
N SER A 74 2.84 -0.13 -3.82
CA SER A 74 3.29 -1.29 -3.05
C SER A 74 4.10 -2.26 -3.93
N ASP A 75 3.59 -2.61 -5.11
CA ASP A 75 4.26 -3.51 -6.05
C ASP A 75 5.60 -2.94 -6.50
N ASN A 76 5.64 -1.66 -6.89
CA ASN A 76 6.88 -0.97 -7.26
C ASN A 76 7.89 -0.96 -6.11
N SER A 77 7.45 -0.60 -4.91
CA SER A 77 8.31 -0.54 -3.73
C SER A 77 8.89 -1.91 -3.38
N ALA A 78 8.08 -2.98 -3.48
CA ALA A 78 8.52 -4.34 -3.23
C ALA A 78 9.54 -4.80 -4.29
N ILE A 79 9.20 -4.65 -5.58
CA ILE A 79 10.04 -5.12 -6.68
C ILE A 79 11.39 -4.39 -6.70
N PHE A 80 11.39 -3.06 -6.71
CA PHE A 80 12.63 -2.28 -6.77
C PHE A 80 13.41 -2.34 -5.45
N GLY A 81 12.71 -2.27 -4.30
CA GLY A 81 13.36 -2.30 -2.98
C GLY A 81 14.05 -3.62 -2.70
N ILE A 82 13.38 -4.75 -2.95
CA ILE A 82 13.97 -6.09 -2.75
C ILE A 82 15.09 -6.34 -3.75
N SER A 83 14.90 -5.99 -5.03
CA SER A 83 15.93 -6.17 -6.06
C SER A 83 17.21 -5.39 -5.72
N ALA A 84 17.08 -4.15 -5.27
CA ALA A 84 18.21 -3.34 -4.84
C ALA A 84 18.90 -3.91 -3.60
N ALA A 85 18.13 -4.37 -2.61
CA ALA A 85 18.66 -4.91 -1.36
C ALA A 85 19.35 -6.27 -1.54
N CYS A 86 18.82 -7.13 -2.41
CA CYS A 86 19.35 -8.49 -2.63
C CYS A 86 20.54 -8.55 -3.58
N GLY A 87 20.82 -7.51 -4.34
CA GLY A 87 21.90 -7.47 -5.35
C GLY A 87 21.76 -8.54 -6.45
N LYS A 88 20.53 -9.03 -6.68
CA LYS A 88 20.23 -10.05 -7.71
C LYS A 88 19.71 -9.37 -8.97
N ASN A 89 20.15 -9.87 -10.12
CA ASN A 89 19.90 -9.26 -11.43
C ASN A 89 18.74 -9.90 -12.21
N GLY A 90 17.89 -10.70 -11.55
CA GLY A 90 16.80 -11.38 -12.23
C GLY A 90 15.53 -11.41 -11.40
N ILE A 91 14.39 -11.18 -12.06
CA ILE A 91 13.06 -11.32 -11.51
C ILE A 91 12.31 -12.38 -12.31
N VAL A 92 11.69 -13.33 -11.61
CA VAL A 92 10.78 -14.30 -12.22
C VAL A 92 9.35 -13.88 -11.92
N THR A 93 8.54 -13.72 -12.96
CA THR A 93 7.15 -13.30 -12.87
C THR A 93 6.26 -14.11 -13.83
N SER A 94 4.94 -14.02 -13.69
CA SER A 94 3.97 -14.64 -14.57
C SER A 94 3.49 -13.64 -15.64
N THR A 95 3.08 -14.14 -16.80
CA THR A 95 2.48 -13.32 -17.86
C THR A 95 1.04 -12.89 -17.57
N ILE A 96 0.42 -13.47 -16.54
CA ILE A 96 -0.96 -13.16 -16.12
C ILE A 96 -1.02 -12.20 -14.93
N GLU A 97 0.12 -11.63 -14.53
CA GLU A 97 0.18 -10.66 -13.44
C GLU A 97 -0.53 -9.35 -13.78
N HIS A 98 -0.90 -8.63 -12.73
CA HIS A 98 -1.45 -7.28 -12.88
C HIS A 98 -0.43 -6.35 -13.57
N PRO A 99 -0.87 -5.39 -14.42
CA PRO A 99 0.02 -4.46 -15.11
C PRO A 99 1.01 -3.72 -14.21
N ALA A 100 0.67 -3.43 -12.95
CA ALA A 100 1.57 -2.80 -11.99
C ALA A 100 2.83 -3.64 -11.73
N VAL A 101 2.70 -4.98 -11.65
CA VAL A 101 3.82 -5.92 -11.49
C VAL A 101 4.61 -6.02 -12.78
N LEU A 102 3.92 -6.27 -13.92
CA LEU A 102 4.58 -6.44 -15.22
C LEU A 102 5.38 -5.21 -15.64
N SER A 103 4.80 -4.01 -15.48
CA SER A 103 5.48 -2.76 -15.83
C SER A 103 6.72 -2.52 -14.98
N SER A 104 6.66 -2.82 -13.69
CA SER A 104 7.79 -2.71 -12.77
C SER A 104 8.92 -3.68 -13.13
N CYS A 105 8.58 -4.92 -13.48
CA CYS A 105 9.55 -5.93 -13.94
C CYS A 105 10.21 -5.52 -15.25
N LEU A 106 9.45 -4.97 -16.20
CA LEU A 106 9.99 -4.47 -17.47
C LEU A 106 10.95 -3.31 -17.28
N LEU A 107 10.60 -2.34 -16.40
CA LEU A 107 11.48 -1.21 -16.09
C LEU A 107 12.79 -1.67 -15.45
N TYR A 108 12.72 -2.66 -14.56
CA TYR A 108 13.91 -3.21 -13.91
C TYR A 108 14.86 -3.91 -14.91
N THR A 109 14.31 -4.58 -15.91
CA THR A 109 15.07 -5.35 -16.91
C THR A 109 15.44 -4.55 -18.17
N SER A 110 14.87 -3.36 -18.35
CA SER A 110 15.18 -2.51 -19.51
C SER A 110 16.54 -1.84 -19.34
N PRO A 111 17.40 -1.86 -20.35
CA PRO A 111 18.66 -1.11 -20.33
C PRO A 111 18.35 0.39 -20.14
N SER A 112 19.09 1.04 -19.24
CA SER A 112 18.97 2.48 -19.06
C SER A 112 19.34 3.19 -20.36
N PRO A 113 18.65 4.27 -20.76
CA PRO A 113 19.08 5.11 -21.88
C PRO A 113 20.51 5.67 -21.74
N ARG A 114 21.09 5.58 -20.54
CA ARG A 114 22.48 5.98 -20.27
C ARG A 114 23.50 4.89 -20.59
N ASP A 115 23.04 3.66 -20.82
CA ASP A 115 23.89 2.50 -21.12
C ASP A 115 23.95 2.21 -22.65
N ALA A 116 23.33 3.08 -23.44
CA ALA A 116 23.29 2.99 -24.90
C ALA A 116 24.32 3.93 -25.56
#